data_b77f9abdabddc45c2a7e1b4fc73664a1
#
_entry.id   b77f9abdabddc45c2a7e1b4fc73664a1
#
_cell.length_a   1.000
_cell.length_b   1.000
_cell.length_c   1.000
_cell.angle_alpha   90.00
_cell.angle_beta   90.00
_cell.angle_gamma   90.00
#
_symmetry.space_group_name_H-M   'P 1'
#
loop_
_entity.id
_entity.type
_entity.pdbx_description
1 polymer ?
#
loop_
_entity_poly.entity_id
_entity_poly.type
_entity_poly.pdbx_seq_one_letter_code
_entity_poly.pdbx_strand_id
1 'polypeptide(L)'
;MKVIVAGAGTLGRRVARYVGEKHDVTIVEKSRERCASVTEEFQSCGNVRVLRGDIDEPAILLEAGADRADVFVAATGHDEDNLVGCLLAKNEFKVKKVIGAVRNPRNRWLYNRSWGVDVALDSAQICAHLIEEEATLTDLVRLL
;
A
#
# COMPACT_ATOMS: atom_id res chain seq x y z
N MET A 1 11.57 -6.00 7.58
CA MET A 1 11.29 -4.67 7.00
C MET A 1 10.26 -3.93 7.83
N LYS A 2 10.28 -2.63 7.71
CA LYS A 2 9.26 -1.73 8.24
C LYS A 2 8.33 -1.29 7.12
N VAL A 3 7.05 -1.58 7.26
CA VAL A 3 6.03 -1.32 6.23
C VAL A 3 4.92 -0.44 6.81
N ILE A 4 4.55 0.60 6.08
CA ILE A 4 3.38 1.40 6.40
C ILE A 4 2.29 1.07 5.39
N VAL A 5 1.11 0.72 5.88
CA VAL A 5 -0.09 0.49 5.07
C VAL A 5 -1.10 1.59 5.39
N ALA A 6 -1.36 2.43 4.42
CA ALA A 6 -2.34 3.51 4.53
C ALA A 6 -3.70 3.04 4.05
N GLY A 7 -4.65 2.99 4.97
CA GLY A 7 -5.99 2.50 4.74
C GLY A 7 -6.25 1.13 5.36
N ALA A 8 -7.32 1.03 6.12
CA ALA A 8 -7.75 -0.19 6.79
C ALA A 8 -9.03 -0.77 6.17
N GLY A 9 -9.21 -0.60 4.88
CA GLY A 9 -10.26 -1.26 4.10
C GLY A 9 -9.86 -2.71 3.80
N THR A 10 -10.59 -3.35 2.90
CA THR A 10 -10.36 -4.76 2.55
C THR A 10 -8.92 -5.03 2.09
N LEU A 11 -8.40 -4.20 1.18
CA LEU A 11 -7.05 -4.38 0.66
C LEU A 11 -5.99 -4.16 1.74
N GLY A 12 -6.05 -3.03 2.44
CA GLY A 12 -5.07 -2.67 3.46
C GLY A 12 -4.98 -3.69 4.59
N ARG A 13 -6.11 -4.17 5.08
CA ARG A 13 -6.16 -5.21 6.12
C ARG A 13 -5.51 -6.51 5.67
N ARG A 14 -5.80 -6.94 4.45
CA ARG A 14 -5.26 -8.19 3.91
C ARG A 14 -3.77 -8.10 3.66
N VAL A 15 -3.31 -6.98 3.12
CA VAL A 15 -1.88 -6.73 2.96
C VAL A 15 -1.18 -6.77 4.32
N ALA A 16 -1.71 -6.07 5.31
CA ALA A 16 -1.15 -6.05 6.66
C ALA A 16 -1.09 -7.45 7.29
N ARG A 17 -2.09 -8.28 7.05
CA ARG A 17 -2.12 -9.65 7.58
C ARG A 17 -1.01 -10.50 6.98
N TYR A 18 -0.85 -10.50 5.66
CA TYR A 18 0.21 -11.29 5.02
C TYR A 18 1.61 -10.78 5.36
N VAL A 19 1.79 -9.46 5.28
CA VAL A 19 3.12 -8.85 5.53
C VAL A 19 3.48 -8.91 7.01
N GLY A 20 2.50 -8.75 7.89
CA GLY A 20 2.68 -8.75 9.33
C GLY A 20 3.12 -10.09 9.93
N GLU A 21 3.03 -11.18 9.19
CA GLU A 21 3.57 -12.47 9.62
C GLU A 21 5.09 -12.45 9.80
N LYS A 22 5.79 -11.65 8.99
CA LYS A 22 7.26 -11.61 8.95
C LYS A 22 7.87 -10.23 9.14
N HIS A 23 7.09 -9.18 9.04
CA HIS A 23 7.58 -7.80 9.04
C HIS A 23 6.77 -6.90 9.97
N ASP A 24 7.37 -5.80 10.39
CA ASP A 24 6.69 -4.80 11.20
C ASP A 24 5.79 -3.94 10.32
N VAL A 25 4.51 -3.88 10.65
CA VAL A 25 3.51 -3.14 9.90
C VAL A 25 2.85 -2.08 10.79
N THR A 26 2.76 -0.87 10.28
CA THR A 26 1.91 0.18 10.86
C THR A 26 0.78 0.45 9.88
N ILE A 27 -0.45 0.26 10.32
CA ILE A 27 -1.64 0.65 9.57
C ILE A 27 -2.02 2.07 9.98
N VAL A 28 -2.18 2.96 9.01
CA VAL A 28 -2.69 4.31 9.24
C VAL A 28 -4.10 4.38 8.68
N GLU A 29 -5.06 4.73 9.53
CA GLU A 29 -6.46 4.80 9.15
C GLU A 29 -7.10 6.07 9.73
N LYS A 30 -7.84 6.76 8.89
CA LYS A 30 -8.52 8.01 9.21
C LYS A 30 -9.80 7.78 10.03
N SER A 31 -10.57 6.76 9.70
CA SER A 31 -11.85 6.44 10.32
C SER A 31 -11.66 5.89 11.74
N ARG A 32 -12.27 6.54 12.70
CA ARG A 32 -12.28 6.09 14.11
C ARG A 32 -12.82 4.66 14.24
N GLU A 33 -13.91 4.38 13.54
CA GLU A 33 -14.59 3.09 13.59
C GLU A 33 -13.74 1.97 13.00
N ARG A 34 -13.10 2.24 11.85
CA ARG A 34 -12.19 1.28 11.23
C ARG A 34 -10.94 1.06 12.06
N CYS A 35 -10.41 2.11 12.71
CA CYS A 35 -9.29 1.97 13.63
C CYS A 35 -9.63 1.02 14.77
N ALA A 36 -10.80 1.17 15.39
CA ALA A 36 -11.25 0.30 16.47
C ALA A 36 -11.38 -1.15 15.99
N SER A 37 -12.02 -1.35 14.84
CA SER A 37 -12.22 -2.66 14.24
C SER A 37 -10.90 -3.36 13.88
N VAL A 38 -9.99 -2.66 13.25
CA VAL A 38 -8.71 -3.25 12.83
C VAL A 38 -7.77 -3.46 14.02
N THR A 39 -7.82 -2.61 15.02
CA THR A 39 -7.07 -2.79 16.28
C THR A 39 -7.48 -4.09 16.96
N GLU A 40 -8.76 -4.35 17.03
CA GLU A 40 -9.30 -5.59 17.60
C GLU A 40 -8.87 -6.80 16.75
N GLU A 41 -8.97 -6.71 15.43
CA GLU A 41 -8.59 -7.78 14.51
C GLU A 41 -7.12 -8.18 14.67
N PHE A 42 -6.22 -7.22 14.86
CA PHE A 42 -4.77 -7.46 14.97
C PHE A 42 -4.25 -7.50 16.41
N GLN A 43 -5.14 -7.58 17.39
CA GLN A 43 -4.78 -7.55 18.80
C GLN A 43 -3.75 -8.60 19.20
N SER A 44 -3.81 -9.78 18.59
CA SER A 44 -2.86 -10.88 18.85
C SER A 44 -1.64 -10.89 17.94
N CYS A 45 -1.55 -9.95 17.00
CA CYS A 45 -0.45 -9.85 16.05
C CYS A 45 0.55 -8.80 16.54
N GLY A 46 1.63 -9.24 17.21
CA GLY A 46 2.62 -8.34 17.81
C GLY A 46 3.37 -7.46 16.82
N ASN A 47 3.38 -7.80 15.53
CA ASN A 47 4.08 -7.05 14.49
C ASN A 47 3.21 -5.99 13.79
N VAL A 48 1.93 -5.91 14.12
CA VAL A 48 1.01 -4.95 13.49
C VAL A 48 0.50 -3.97 14.54
N ARG A 49 0.70 -2.69 14.27
CA ARG A 49 0.11 -1.62 15.09
C ARG A 49 -0.77 -0.73 14.23
N VAL A 50 -1.72 -0.06 14.85
CA VAL A 50 -2.68 0.81 14.20
C VAL A 50 -2.53 2.24 14.71
N LEU A 51 -2.41 3.18 13.80
CA LEU A 51 -2.36 4.60 14.09
C LEU A 51 -3.55 5.28 13.42
N ARG A 52 -4.32 6.02 14.20
CA ARG A 52 -5.39 6.84 13.64
C ARG A 52 -4.84 8.16 13.13
N GLY A 53 -5.14 8.48 11.89
CA GLY A 53 -4.75 9.74 11.28
C GLY A 53 -4.96 9.75 9.79
N ASP A 54 -4.71 10.91 9.21
CA ASP A 54 -4.83 11.15 7.78
C ASP A 54 -3.46 11.08 7.14
N ILE A 55 -3.31 10.29 6.08
CA ILE A 55 -2.02 10.09 5.39
C ILE A 55 -1.57 11.30 4.59
N ASP A 56 -2.42 12.28 4.40
CA ASP A 56 -2.04 13.55 3.77
C ASP A 56 -1.41 14.55 4.75
N GLU A 57 -1.30 14.19 6.02
CA GLU A 57 -0.64 14.98 7.06
C GLU A 57 0.78 14.47 7.31
N PRO A 58 1.83 15.28 7.03
CA PRO A 58 3.21 14.86 7.27
C PRO A 58 3.49 14.42 8.71
N ALA A 59 2.86 15.07 9.70
CA ALA A 59 3.03 14.73 11.11
C ALA A 59 2.56 13.31 11.41
N ILE A 60 1.47 12.87 10.79
CA ILE A 60 0.94 11.51 10.95
C ILE A 60 1.87 10.49 10.31
N LEU A 61 2.40 10.78 9.13
CA LEU A 61 3.36 9.90 8.47
C LEU A 61 4.66 9.78 9.28
N LEU A 62 5.12 10.87 9.89
CA LEU A 62 6.29 10.84 10.77
C LEU A 62 6.01 9.96 12.00
N GLU A 63 4.86 10.13 12.63
CA GLU A 63 4.45 9.31 13.78
C GLU A 63 4.35 7.83 13.43
N ALA A 64 3.90 7.53 12.21
CA ALA A 64 3.85 6.16 11.68
C ALA A 64 5.24 5.56 11.40
N GLY A 65 6.29 6.37 11.43
CA GLY A 65 7.65 5.92 11.17
C GLY A 65 8.09 6.01 9.71
N ALA A 66 7.49 6.91 8.92
CA ALA A 66 7.81 7.05 7.50
C ALA A 66 9.29 7.38 7.26
N ASP A 67 9.93 8.10 8.17
CA ASP A 67 11.36 8.43 8.11
C ASP A 67 12.27 7.20 8.18
N ARG A 68 11.75 6.05 8.61
CA ARG A 68 12.49 4.80 8.75
C ARG A 68 11.83 3.63 8.01
N ALA A 69 10.77 3.89 7.26
CA ALA A 69 10.04 2.84 6.55
C ALA A 69 10.79 2.38 5.31
N ASP A 70 10.74 1.09 5.06
CA ASP A 70 11.27 0.49 3.83
C ASP A 70 10.25 0.52 2.71
N VAL A 71 8.97 0.35 3.05
CA VAL A 71 7.87 0.31 2.08
C VAL A 71 6.69 1.11 2.60
N PHE A 72 6.09 1.87 1.72
CA PHE A 72 4.81 2.55 1.96
C PHE A 72 3.78 2.08 0.93
N VAL A 73 2.62 1.66 1.40
CA VAL A 73 1.52 1.21 0.55
C VAL A 73 0.31 2.10 0.80
N ALA A 74 -0.07 2.88 -0.20
CA ALA A 74 -1.30 3.67 -0.15
C ALA A 74 -2.45 2.83 -0.68
N ALA A 75 -3.35 2.45 0.20
CA ALA A 75 -4.46 1.54 -0.09
C ALA A 75 -5.79 2.04 0.48
N THR A 76 -6.00 3.35 0.47
CA THR A 76 -7.27 3.97 0.87
C THR A 76 -8.32 3.82 -0.25
N GLY A 77 -9.55 4.15 0.04
CA GLY A 77 -10.63 4.14 -0.95
C GLY A 77 -10.62 5.30 -1.94
N HIS A 78 -9.67 6.23 -1.81
CA HIS A 78 -9.65 7.47 -2.58
C HIS A 78 -8.31 7.69 -3.26
N ASP A 79 -8.32 7.86 -4.60
CA ASP A 79 -7.09 8.06 -5.37
C ASP A 79 -6.34 9.34 -4.96
N GLU A 80 -7.06 10.42 -4.65
CA GLU A 80 -6.45 11.67 -4.21
C GLU A 80 -5.65 11.50 -2.92
N ASP A 81 -6.15 10.77 -1.96
CA ASP A 81 -5.44 10.48 -0.71
C ASP A 81 -4.23 9.58 -0.97
N ASN A 82 -4.41 8.57 -1.81
CA ASN A 82 -3.33 7.66 -2.19
C ASN A 82 -2.18 8.41 -2.87
N LEU A 83 -2.49 9.30 -3.80
CA LEU A 83 -1.48 10.06 -4.53
C LEU A 83 -0.74 11.04 -3.62
N VAL A 84 -1.44 11.76 -2.76
CA VAL A 84 -0.80 12.68 -1.80
C VAL A 84 0.06 11.91 -0.81
N GLY A 85 -0.44 10.80 -0.28
CA GLY A 85 0.34 9.95 0.63
C GLY A 85 1.61 9.41 -0.01
N CYS A 86 1.53 8.94 -1.25
CA CYS A 86 2.70 8.47 -2.01
C CYS A 86 3.72 9.59 -2.23
N LEU A 87 3.24 10.78 -2.61
CA LEU A 87 4.11 11.92 -2.85
C LEU A 87 4.88 12.31 -1.58
N LEU A 88 4.20 12.39 -0.44
CA LEU A 88 4.82 12.70 0.84
C LEU A 88 5.80 11.60 1.27
N ALA A 89 5.40 10.35 1.17
CA ALA A 89 6.26 9.23 1.53
C ALA A 89 7.56 9.23 0.72
N LYS A 90 7.50 9.47 -0.56
CA LYS A 90 8.67 9.47 -1.44
C LYS A 90 9.50 10.73 -1.30
N ASN A 91 8.90 11.90 -1.39
CA ASN A 91 9.65 13.16 -1.49
C ASN A 91 10.04 13.75 -0.13
N GLU A 92 9.14 13.66 0.86
CA GLU A 92 9.40 14.19 2.20
C GLU A 92 10.21 13.20 3.05
N PHE A 93 9.82 11.94 3.06
CA PHE A 93 10.39 10.92 3.94
C PHE A 93 11.38 9.98 3.27
N LYS A 94 11.54 10.06 1.95
CA LYS A 94 12.50 9.24 1.20
C LYS A 94 12.31 7.73 1.38
N VAL A 95 11.06 7.29 1.47
CA VAL A 95 10.77 5.87 1.56
C VAL A 95 11.27 5.15 0.31
N LYS A 96 11.94 4.03 0.48
CA LYS A 96 12.63 3.31 -0.60
C LYS A 96 11.70 2.79 -1.67
N LYS A 97 10.55 2.23 -1.28
CA LYS A 97 9.56 1.67 -2.19
C LYS A 97 8.18 2.19 -1.84
N VAL A 98 7.55 2.86 -2.78
CA VAL A 98 6.20 3.44 -2.61
C VAL A 98 5.26 2.80 -3.62
N ILE A 99 4.20 2.19 -3.10
CA ILE A 99 3.18 1.49 -3.86
C ILE A 99 1.86 2.22 -3.68
N GLY A 100 1.19 2.55 -4.78
CA GLY A 100 -0.10 3.22 -4.74
C GLY A 100 -1.19 2.39 -5.39
N ALA A 101 -2.27 2.13 -4.65
CA ALA A 101 -3.42 1.41 -5.18
C ALA A 101 -4.30 2.34 -6.04
N VAL A 102 -4.58 1.91 -7.25
CA VAL A 102 -5.46 2.61 -8.19
C VAL A 102 -6.90 2.20 -7.90
N ARG A 103 -7.76 3.17 -7.59
CA ARG A 103 -9.18 2.91 -7.33
C ARG A 103 -10.02 3.16 -8.56
N ASN A 104 -9.77 4.27 -9.26
CA ASN A 104 -10.45 4.61 -10.50
C ASN A 104 -9.45 4.51 -11.66
N PRO A 105 -9.71 3.65 -12.67
CA PRO A 105 -8.81 3.49 -13.82
C PRO A 105 -8.50 4.79 -14.58
N ARG A 106 -9.41 5.77 -14.53
CA ARG A 106 -9.21 7.09 -15.14
C ARG A 106 -8.05 7.86 -14.52
N ASN A 107 -7.68 7.55 -13.27
CA ASN A 107 -6.59 8.20 -12.55
C ASN A 107 -5.27 7.44 -12.67
N ARG A 108 -5.25 6.29 -13.34
CA ARG A 108 -4.06 5.43 -13.46
C ARG A 108 -2.84 6.19 -13.99
N TRP A 109 -3.04 7.10 -14.91
CA TRP A 109 -1.96 7.87 -15.54
C TRP A 109 -1.21 8.80 -14.57
N LEU A 110 -1.81 9.14 -13.42
CA LEU A 110 -1.19 9.94 -12.36
C LEU A 110 -0.22 9.12 -11.50
N TYR A 111 -0.40 7.79 -11.47
CA TYR A 111 0.39 6.89 -10.62
C TYR A 111 1.75 6.61 -11.27
N ASN A 112 2.64 7.56 -11.15
CA ASN A 112 3.98 7.50 -11.72
C ASN A 112 4.99 8.17 -10.77
N ARG A 113 6.25 8.24 -11.19
CA ARG A 113 7.32 8.80 -10.35
C ARG A 113 7.16 10.28 -10.05
N SER A 114 6.47 11.05 -10.90
CA SER A 114 6.16 12.46 -10.61
C SER A 114 5.30 12.61 -9.36
N TRP A 115 4.46 11.64 -9.07
CA TRP A 115 3.63 11.56 -7.87
C TRP A 115 4.24 10.68 -6.77
N GLY A 116 5.53 10.34 -6.89
CA GLY A 116 6.21 9.52 -5.89
C GLY A 116 5.87 8.05 -5.90
N VAL A 117 5.19 7.57 -6.95
CA VAL A 117 4.76 6.18 -7.05
C VAL A 117 5.80 5.37 -7.78
N ASP A 118 6.37 4.37 -7.12
CA ASP A 118 7.27 3.40 -7.76
C ASP A 118 6.49 2.28 -8.45
N VAL A 119 5.42 1.83 -7.81
CA VAL A 119 4.57 0.77 -8.33
C VAL A 119 3.10 1.18 -8.22
N ALA A 120 2.42 1.22 -9.34
CA ALA A 120 0.96 1.39 -9.36
C ALA A 120 0.31 0.02 -9.21
N LEU A 121 -0.49 -0.15 -8.17
CA LEU A 121 -1.22 -1.38 -7.92
C LEU A 121 -2.59 -1.29 -8.60
N ASP A 122 -2.68 -1.82 -9.80
CA ASP A 122 -3.91 -1.97 -10.56
C ASP A 122 -4.17 -3.46 -10.74
N SER A 123 -5.16 -3.98 -10.03
CA SER A 123 -5.43 -5.43 -9.98
C SER A 123 -5.74 -6.02 -11.34
N ALA A 124 -6.47 -5.29 -12.19
CA ALA A 124 -6.81 -5.75 -13.54
C ALA A 124 -5.55 -5.85 -14.43
N GLN A 125 -4.66 -4.86 -14.35
CA GLN A 125 -3.40 -4.89 -15.10
C GLN A 125 -2.49 -6.03 -14.65
N ILE A 126 -2.37 -6.24 -13.34
CA ILE A 126 -1.58 -7.34 -12.79
C ILE A 126 -2.14 -8.68 -13.27
N CYS A 127 -3.44 -8.84 -13.22
CA CYS A 127 -4.09 -10.07 -13.70
C CYS A 127 -3.83 -10.30 -15.19
N ALA A 128 -3.97 -9.25 -16.00
CA ALA A 128 -3.68 -9.33 -17.44
C ALA A 128 -2.22 -9.73 -17.71
N HIS A 129 -1.29 -9.14 -16.97
CA HIS A 129 0.13 -9.48 -17.08
C HIS A 129 0.41 -10.95 -16.76
N LEU A 130 -0.18 -11.45 -15.69
CA LEU A 130 -0.04 -12.85 -15.30
C LEU A 130 -0.60 -13.80 -16.36
N ILE A 131 -1.72 -13.45 -16.98
CA ILE A 131 -2.31 -14.23 -18.08
C ILE A 131 -1.35 -14.28 -19.29
N GLU A 132 -0.77 -13.14 -19.64
CA GLU A 132 0.19 -13.05 -20.76
C GLU A 132 1.45 -13.87 -20.48
N GLU A 133 1.99 -13.78 -19.27
CA GLU A 133 3.16 -14.57 -18.86
C GLU A 133 2.87 -16.07 -18.93
N GLU A 134 1.73 -16.50 -18.42
CA GLU A 134 1.34 -17.90 -18.45
C GLU A 134 1.18 -18.42 -19.89
N ALA A 135 0.54 -17.62 -20.76
CA ALA A 135 0.41 -17.95 -22.17
C ALA A 135 1.79 -18.08 -22.84
N THR A 136 2.69 -17.14 -22.56
CA THR A 136 4.06 -17.15 -23.12
C THR A 136 4.84 -18.39 -22.67
N LEU A 137 4.76 -18.76 -21.40
CA LEU A 137 5.39 -19.97 -20.86
C LEU A 137 4.85 -21.22 -21.52
N THR A 138 3.53 -21.29 -21.70
CA THR A 138 2.88 -22.42 -22.35
C THR A 138 3.36 -22.56 -23.80
N ASP A 139 3.46 -21.46 -24.51
CA ASP A 139 3.96 -21.45 -25.90
C ASP A 139 5.42 -21.89 -25.98
N LEU A 140 6.26 -21.45 -25.06
CA LEU A 140 7.66 -21.89 -24.98
C LEU A 140 7.76 -23.40 -24.71
N VAL A 141 6.96 -23.92 -23.81
CA VAL A 141 6.94 -25.35 -23.50
C VAL A 141 6.51 -26.18 -24.70
N ARG A 142 5.54 -25.69 -25.48
CA ARG A 142 5.09 -26.38 -26.71
C ARG A 142 6.17 -26.44 -27.79
N LEU A 143 7.10 -25.48 -27.80
CA LEU A 143 8.22 -25.46 -28.75
C LEU A 143 9.35 -26.43 -28.38
N LEU A 144 9.36 -26.86 -27.12
CA LEU A 144 10.34 -27.83 -26.62
C LEU A 144 9.88 -29.27 -26.92
#